data_13d626c0ffe736107aec351e401984af
#
_entry.id   13d626c0ffe736107aec351e401984af
#
_cell.length_a   1.000
_cell.length_b   1.000
_cell.length_c   1.000
_cell.angle_alpha   90.00
_cell.angle_beta   90.00
_cell.angle_gamma   90.00
#
_symmetry.space_group_name_H-M   'P 1'
#
loop_
_entity.id
_entity.type
_entity.pdbx_description
1 polymer ?
#
loop_
_entity_poly.entity_id
_entity_poly.type
_entity_poly.pdbx_seq_one_letter_code
_entity_poly.pdbx_strand_id
1 'polypeptide(L)'
;QLHDEPALKFDIMLDLCGVDYSEYNGGGWPNRFAVVLHLLSVAHNQRLRLRVFATNDDFPVVSSAMSIWSAADWFEREAFDLYGILFNGHPDLRRILTDYGFVGHPFRKDFPISGYVEVIYDQEQERVVYQPVTIEPREITPRIVREEQYGG
;
A
#
# COMPACT_ATOMS: atom_id res chain seq x y z
N GLN A 1 0.41 14.59 20.28
CA GLN A 1 1.66 15.37 20.39
C GLN A 1 2.06 15.98 19.03
N LEU A 2 2.27 15.20 17.95
CA LEU A 2 2.70 15.77 16.65
C LEU A 2 1.74 16.84 16.11
N HIS A 3 0.45 16.66 16.30
CA HIS A 3 -0.60 17.58 15.83
C HIS A 3 -0.78 18.79 16.77
N ASP A 4 -0.90 18.54 18.07
CA ASP A 4 -1.37 19.54 19.03
C ASP A 4 -0.25 20.36 19.69
N GLU A 5 0.99 19.82 19.69
CA GLU A 5 2.13 20.50 20.30
C GLU A 5 2.51 21.74 19.48
N PRO A 6 2.46 22.97 20.06
CA PRO A 6 2.72 24.20 19.30
C PRO A 6 4.09 24.26 18.63
N ALA A 7 5.09 23.58 19.20
CA ALA A 7 6.44 23.51 18.63
C ALA A 7 6.54 22.58 17.41
N LEU A 8 5.57 21.71 17.19
CA LEU A 8 5.56 20.73 16.09
C LEU A 8 4.46 21.05 15.09
N LYS A 9 3.23 21.13 15.53
CA LYS A 9 2.02 21.54 14.80
C LYS A 9 1.91 20.95 13.38
N PHE A 10 2.01 19.61 13.28
CA PHE A 10 1.76 18.88 12.02
C PHE A 10 0.25 18.72 11.84
N ASP A 11 -0.40 19.78 11.44
CA ASP A 11 -1.85 19.91 11.34
C ASP A 11 -2.41 19.31 10.03
N ILE A 12 -1.56 19.08 9.02
CA ILE A 12 -1.98 18.50 7.75
C ILE A 12 -1.32 17.14 7.55
N MET A 13 -2.13 16.12 7.30
CA MET A 13 -1.68 14.86 6.72
C MET A 13 -1.80 14.95 5.20
N LEU A 14 -0.67 14.86 4.52
CA LEU A 14 -0.59 14.95 3.06
C LEU A 14 -0.93 13.62 2.39
N ASP A 15 -0.44 12.52 2.99
CA ASP A 15 -0.55 11.20 2.40
C ASP A 15 -0.33 10.12 3.48
N LEU A 16 -0.93 8.95 3.26
CA LEU A 16 -0.68 7.73 4.00
C LEU A 16 -0.70 6.56 3.01
N CYS A 17 0.36 5.76 2.99
CA CYS A 17 0.42 4.57 2.14
C CYS A 17 0.96 3.35 2.89
N GLY A 18 0.51 2.15 2.47
CA GLY A 18 1.09 0.89 2.90
C GLY A 18 2.40 0.58 2.17
N VAL A 19 3.26 -0.22 2.79
CA VAL A 19 4.51 -0.72 2.19
C VAL A 19 4.72 -2.16 2.59
N ASP A 20 5.08 -3.00 1.62
CA ASP A 20 5.54 -4.37 1.84
C ASP A 20 7.07 -4.42 1.67
N TYR A 21 7.78 -4.77 2.74
CA TYR A 21 9.24 -4.86 2.80
C TYR A 21 9.77 -6.28 2.60
N SER A 22 8.94 -7.27 2.24
CA SER A 22 9.36 -8.69 2.15
C SER A 22 10.59 -8.90 1.25
N GLU A 23 10.71 -8.14 0.17
CA GLU A 23 11.85 -8.21 -0.78
C GLU A 23 12.90 -7.13 -0.57
N TYR A 24 12.68 -6.21 0.37
CA TYR A 24 13.60 -5.12 0.60
C TYR A 24 14.90 -5.62 1.22
N ASN A 25 16.03 -5.23 0.64
CA ASN A 25 17.36 -5.62 1.12
C ASN A 25 17.57 -7.15 1.24
N GLY A 26 16.97 -7.92 0.33
CA GLY A 26 17.06 -9.40 0.35
C GLY A 26 16.25 -10.06 1.47
N GLY A 27 15.19 -9.39 1.97
CA GLY A 27 14.32 -9.90 3.04
C GLY A 27 14.85 -9.67 4.46
N GLY A 28 15.92 -8.88 4.63
CA GLY A 28 16.56 -8.62 5.92
C GLY A 28 15.86 -7.57 6.81
N TRP A 29 14.67 -7.13 6.48
CA TRP A 29 13.95 -6.15 7.29
C TRP A 29 13.12 -6.85 8.39
N PRO A 30 13.12 -6.36 9.63
CA PRO A 30 12.54 -7.09 10.77
C PRO A 30 11.00 -7.20 10.74
N ASN A 31 10.31 -6.30 10.04
CA ASN A 31 8.86 -6.29 9.91
C ASN A 31 8.48 -6.14 8.44
N ARG A 32 7.59 -6.99 7.97
CA ARG A 32 7.16 -7.00 6.57
C ARG A 32 6.35 -5.77 6.20
N PHE A 33 5.36 -5.42 7.01
CA PHE A 33 4.41 -4.36 6.66
C PHE A 33 4.65 -3.09 7.49
N ALA A 34 4.56 -1.96 6.81
CA ALA A 34 4.55 -0.65 7.43
C ALA A 34 3.55 0.28 6.76
N VAL A 35 3.12 1.27 7.53
CA VAL A 35 2.36 2.42 7.05
C VAL A 35 3.27 3.65 7.09
N VAL A 36 3.30 4.40 6.00
CA VAL A 36 4.10 5.62 5.86
C VAL A 36 3.17 6.81 5.78
N LEU A 37 3.31 7.74 6.71
CA LEU A 37 2.56 8.99 6.74
C LEU A 37 3.47 10.15 6.35
N HIS A 38 2.96 11.06 5.56
CA HIS A 38 3.60 12.33 5.26
C HIS A 38 2.79 13.47 5.90
N LEU A 39 3.41 14.16 6.84
CA LEU A 39 2.80 15.21 7.61
C LEU A 39 3.43 16.56 7.25
N LEU A 40 2.61 17.62 7.29
CA LEU A 40 3.03 18.99 7.04
C LEU A 40 2.62 19.89 8.22
N SER A 41 3.58 20.66 8.72
CA SER A 41 3.35 21.80 9.56
C SER A 41 3.42 23.06 8.70
N VAL A 42 2.28 23.71 8.51
CA VAL A 42 2.23 24.98 7.75
C VAL A 42 2.87 26.10 8.58
N ALA A 43 2.64 26.10 9.89
CA ALA A 43 3.15 27.11 10.80
C ALA A 43 4.68 27.18 10.82
N HIS A 44 5.35 26.02 10.73
CA HIS A 44 6.80 25.92 10.79
C HIS A 44 7.45 25.62 9.41
N ASN A 45 6.63 25.47 8.35
CA ASN A 45 7.08 25.09 7.02
C ASN A 45 7.98 23.83 7.04
N GLN A 46 7.55 22.82 7.78
CA GLN A 46 8.27 21.56 7.98
C GLN A 46 7.45 20.37 7.49
N ARG A 47 8.14 19.39 6.94
CA ARG A 47 7.56 18.09 6.56
C ARG A 47 8.19 16.98 7.36
N LEU A 48 7.36 16.03 7.76
CA LEU A 48 7.77 14.83 8.47
C LEU A 48 7.29 13.59 7.72
N ARG A 49 8.20 12.63 7.51
CA ARG A 49 7.86 11.29 7.09
C ARG A 49 7.93 10.36 8.28
N LEU A 50 6.79 9.80 8.67
CA LEU A 50 6.66 8.85 9.76
C LEU A 50 6.42 7.46 9.20
N ARG A 51 7.14 6.46 9.71
CA ARG A 51 6.88 5.04 9.41
C ARG A 51 6.42 4.32 10.67
N VAL A 52 5.30 3.62 10.55
CA VAL A 52 4.73 2.80 11.62
C VAL A 52 4.72 1.36 11.14
N PHE A 53 5.45 0.49 11.83
CA PHE A 53 5.56 -0.92 11.47
C PHE A 53 4.47 -1.74 12.17
N ALA A 54 3.85 -2.65 11.41
CA ALA A 54 3.03 -3.70 11.99
C ALA A 54 3.95 -4.77 12.62
N THR A 55 3.60 -5.24 13.82
CA THR A 55 4.42 -6.20 14.57
C THR A 55 4.17 -7.65 14.21
N ASN A 56 3.10 -7.93 13.47
CA ASN A 56 2.71 -9.26 13.02
C ASN A 56 2.53 -9.27 11.51
N ASP A 57 3.25 -10.13 10.82
CA ASP A 57 3.22 -10.22 9.35
C ASP A 57 2.02 -11.01 8.83
N ASP A 58 1.50 -11.98 9.59
CA ASP A 58 0.31 -12.75 9.22
C ASP A 58 -0.97 -11.93 9.38
N PHE A 59 -0.98 -11.08 10.40
CA PHE A 59 -2.12 -10.23 10.74
C PHE A 59 -1.62 -8.81 11.07
N PRO A 60 -1.26 -8.01 10.04
CA PRO A 60 -0.68 -6.69 10.24
C PRO A 60 -1.73 -5.70 10.74
N VAL A 61 -1.52 -5.19 11.95
CA VAL A 61 -2.40 -4.21 12.59
C VAL A 61 -1.60 -2.99 13.01
N VAL A 62 -2.13 -1.81 12.70
CA VAL A 62 -1.64 -0.51 13.20
C VAL A 62 -2.80 0.30 13.78
N SER A 63 -2.51 1.30 14.60
CA SER A 63 -3.54 2.20 15.10
C SER A 63 -3.99 3.18 14.02
N SER A 64 -5.29 3.43 13.90
CA SER A 64 -5.84 4.44 12.99
C SER A 64 -5.40 5.84 13.38
N ALA A 65 -5.04 6.66 12.41
CA ALA A 65 -4.73 8.06 12.56
C ALA A 65 -5.97 8.96 12.37
N MET A 66 -7.12 8.40 12.04
CA MET A 66 -8.33 9.12 11.66
C MET A 66 -8.87 10.03 12.78
N SER A 67 -8.68 9.67 14.05
CA SER A 67 -9.07 10.50 15.19
C SER A 67 -8.30 11.82 15.29
N ILE A 68 -7.15 11.91 14.61
CA ILE A 68 -6.28 13.08 14.59
C ILE A 68 -6.37 13.81 13.26
N TRP A 69 -6.28 13.06 12.16
CA TRP A 69 -6.37 13.58 10.79
C TRP A 69 -7.51 12.87 10.05
N SER A 70 -8.62 13.55 9.84
CA SER A 70 -9.80 12.99 9.16
C SER A 70 -9.52 12.53 7.72
N ALA A 71 -8.49 13.10 7.07
CA ALA A 71 -8.03 12.67 5.76
C ALA A 71 -7.54 11.21 5.74
N ALA A 72 -7.17 10.65 6.89
CA ALA A 72 -6.71 9.26 7.01
C ALA A 72 -7.76 8.23 6.59
N ASP A 73 -9.06 8.52 6.68
CA ASP A 73 -10.16 7.60 6.36
C ASP A 73 -9.93 6.85 5.05
N TRP A 74 -9.80 7.57 3.95
CA TRP A 74 -9.67 6.97 2.61
C TRP A 74 -8.30 6.33 2.38
N PHE A 75 -7.25 6.94 2.87
CA PHE A 75 -5.90 6.40 2.75
C PHE A 75 -5.71 5.09 3.54
N GLU A 76 -6.30 4.99 4.73
CA GLU A 76 -6.28 3.77 5.53
C GLU A 76 -7.08 2.65 4.86
N ARG A 77 -8.22 2.97 4.25
CA ARG A 77 -8.99 2.02 3.45
C ARG A 77 -8.22 1.54 2.22
N GLU A 78 -7.47 2.43 1.55
CA GLU A 78 -6.59 2.05 0.44
C GLU A 78 -5.47 1.10 0.91
N ALA A 79 -4.77 1.44 1.99
CA ALA A 79 -3.72 0.59 2.55
C ALA A 79 -4.28 -0.77 3.02
N PHE A 80 -5.47 -0.81 3.59
CA PHE A 80 -6.18 -2.05 3.90
C PHE A 80 -6.49 -2.86 2.65
N ASP A 81 -7.06 -2.24 1.63
CA ASP A 81 -7.47 -2.92 0.40
C ASP A 81 -6.27 -3.51 -0.34
N LEU A 82 -5.21 -2.73 -0.54
CA LEU A 82 -4.07 -3.10 -1.37
C LEU A 82 -3.04 -4.00 -0.65
N TYR A 83 -2.88 -3.87 0.66
CA TYR A 83 -1.87 -4.59 1.45
C TYR A 83 -2.45 -5.51 2.54
N GLY A 84 -3.72 -5.33 2.92
CA GLY A 84 -4.35 -6.08 4.01
C GLY A 84 -3.90 -5.61 5.40
N ILE A 85 -3.44 -4.36 5.52
CA ILE A 85 -3.10 -3.76 6.81
C ILE A 85 -4.38 -3.31 7.50
N LEU A 86 -4.61 -3.79 8.72
CA LEU A 86 -5.77 -3.43 9.53
C LEU A 86 -5.50 -2.18 10.36
N PHE A 87 -6.50 -1.31 10.45
CA PHE A 87 -6.42 -0.06 11.22
C PHE A 87 -7.34 -0.13 12.43
N ASN A 88 -6.75 -0.36 13.60
CA ASN A 88 -7.49 -0.42 14.85
C ASN A 88 -8.06 0.96 15.20
N GLY A 89 -9.37 1.02 15.41
CA GLY A 89 -10.09 2.28 15.68
C GLY A 89 -10.62 3.00 14.45
N HIS A 90 -10.42 2.45 13.24
CA HIS A 90 -11.08 2.97 12.04
C HIS A 90 -12.59 2.62 12.08
N PRO A 91 -13.50 3.59 11.87
CA PRO A 91 -14.95 3.35 12.04
C PRO A 91 -15.59 2.55 10.91
N ASP A 92 -15.05 2.60 9.70
CA ASP A 92 -15.62 1.96 8.50
C ASP A 92 -14.52 1.40 7.57
N LEU A 93 -13.74 0.43 8.09
CA LEU A 93 -12.65 -0.18 7.34
C LEU A 93 -13.20 -1.20 6.32
N ARG A 94 -13.22 -0.80 5.06
CA ARG A 94 -13.70 -1.62 3.93
C ARG A 94 -12.90 -1.33 2.68
N ARG A 95 -12.93 -2.24 1.71
CA ARG A 95 -12.26 -2.06 0.41
C ARG A 95 -12.75 -0.83 -0.32
N ILE A 96 -11.91 -0.22 -1.14
CA ILE A 96 -12.20 1.03 -1.86
C ILE A 96 -11.84 0.97 -3.35
N LEU A 97 -10.78 0.28 -3.72
CA LEU A 97 -10.25 0.23 -5.09
C LEU A 97 -10.51 -1.11 -5.78
N THR A 98 -10.39 -2.22 -5.04
CA THR A 98 -10.64 -3.55 -5.63
C THR A 98 -12.13 -3.86 -5.67
N ASP A 99 -12.52 -4.75 -6.59
CA ASP A 99 -13.90 -5.20 -6.75
C ASP A 99 -14.38 -6.00 -5.52
N TYR A 100 -15.69 -6.07 -5.31
CA TYR A 100 -16.31 -6.77 -4.16
C TYR A 100 -15.94 -8.25 -4.08
N GLY A 101 -15.75 -8.91 -5.24
CA GLY A 101 -15.34 -10.30 -5.34
C GLY A 101 -13.83 -10.53 -5.37
N PHE A 102 -13.02 -9.47 -5.26
CA PHE A 102 -11.57 -9.59 -5.37
C PHE A 102 -10.97 -10.34 -4.18
N VAL A 103 -10.17 -11.35 -4.46
CA VAL A 103 -9.50 -12.18 -3.45
C VAL A 103 -8.01 -11.85 -3.39
N GLY A 104 -7.53 -11.46 -2.21
CA GLY A 104 -6.14 -11.11 -1.95
C GLY A 104 -5.91 -9.61 -1.86
N HIS A 105 -4.64 -9.22 -1.87
CA HIS A 105 -4.15 -7.84 -1.74
C HIS A 105 -3.10 -7.58 -2.82
N PRO A 106 -3.46 -6.83 -3.88
CA PRO A 106 -2.68 -6.82 -5.13
C PRO A 106 -1.33 -6.11 -5.05
N PHE A 107 -1.06 -5.33 -3.99
CA PHE A 107 0.23 -4.65 -3.84
C PHE A 107 1.20 -5.39 -2.92
N ARG A 108 0.80 -6.53 -2.35
CA ARG A 108 1.75 -7.43 -1.71
C ARG A 108 2.74 -7.97 -2.73
N LYS A 109 4.01 -8.09 -2.34
CA LYS A 109 5.08 -8.58 -3.23
C LYS A 109 4.90 -10.03 -3.68
N ASP A 110 4.23 -10.83 -2.86
CA ASP A 110 3.87 -12.22 -3.16
C ASP A 110 2.58 -12.36 -4.01
N PHE A 111 1.90 -11.25 -4.35
CA PHE A 111 0.75 -11.29 -5.22
C PHE A 111 1.19 -11.20 -6.71
N PRO A 112 0.74 -12.12 -7.60
CA PRO A 112 1.16 -12.10 -8.99
C PRO A 112 0.66 -10.86 -9.74
N ILE A 113 1.50 -10.28 -10.60
CA ILE A 113 1.18 -9.06 -11.37
C ILE A 113 -0.08 -9.24 -12.22
N SER A 114 -0.25 -10.40 -12.83
CA SER A 114 -1.43 -10.72 -13.66
C SER A 114 -2.67 -11.09 -12.83
N GLY A 115 -2.55 -11.21 -11.50
CA GLY A 115 -3.61 -11.75 -10.64
C GLY A 115 -3.79 -13.26 -10.80
N TYR A 116 -4.87 -13.79 -10.22
CA TYR A 116 -5.24 -15.21 -10.32
C TYR A 116 -6.41 -15.45 -11.26
N VAL A 117 -7.21 -14.42 -11.49
CA VAL A 117 -8.47 -14.49 -12.23
C VAL A 117 -8.53 -13.31 -13.20
N GLU A 118 -8.94 -13.59 -14.41
CA GLU A 118 -9.26 -12.57 -15.41
C GLU A 118 -10.74 -12.59 -15.76
N VAL A 119 -11.21 -11.48 -16.32
CA VAL A 119 -12.59 -11.28 -16.69
C VAL A 119 -12.67 -11.19 -18.20
N ILE A 120 -13.45 -12.08 -18.81
CA ILE A 120 -13.67 -12.11 -20.26
C ILE A 120 -15.17 -12.04 -20.59
N TYR A 121 -15.48 -11.58 -21.81
CA TYR A 121 -16.82 -11.66 -22.34
C TYR A 121 -16.99 -12.97 -23.11
N ASP A 122 -17.91 -13.83 -22.64
CA ASP A 122 -18.28 -15.06 -23.30
C ASP A 122 -19.41 -14.77 -24.32
N GLN A 123 -19.11 -14.95 -25.60
CA GLN A 123 -20.06 -14.67 -26.68
C GLN A 123 -21.20 -15.70 -26.76
N GLU A 124 -20.97 -16.95 -26.32
CA GLU A 124 -22.01 -17.98 -26.35
C GLU A 124 -23.03 -17.79 -25.24
N GLN A 125 -22.55 -17.35 -24.06
CA GLN A 125 -23.40 -17.07 -22.90
C GLN A 125 -23.89 -15.64 -22.85
N GLU A 126 -23.42 -14.76 -23.77
CA GLU A 126 -23.72 -13.32 -23.84
C GLU A 126 -23.50 -12.59 -22.51
N ARG A 127 -22.49 -13.00 -21.75
CA ARG A 127 -22.20 -12.42 -20.42
C ARG A 127 -20.71 -12.39 -20.13
N VAL A 128 -20.36 -11.59 -19.12
CA VAL A 128 -19.03 -11.53 -18.51
C VAL A 128 -18.84 -12.73 -17.59
N VAL A 129 -17.74 -13.46 -17.75
CA VAL A 129 -17.37 -14.62 -16.93
C VAL A 129 -15.96 -14.45 -16.35
N TYR A 130 -15.75 -15.07 -15.20
CA TYR A 130 -14.44 -15.16 -14.56
C TYR A 130 -13.78 -16.46 -14.93
N GLN A 131 -12.50 -16.40 -15.28
CA GLN A 131 -11.68 -17.57 -15.54
C GLN A 131 -10.29 -17.43 -14.92
N PRO A 132 -9.55 -18.54 -14.74
CA PRO A 132 -8.13 -18.46 -14.36
C PRO A 132 -7.35 -17.62 -15.36
N VAL A 133 -6.40 -16.81 -14.88
CA VAL A 133 -5.60 -15.92 -15.73
C VAL A 133 -4.79 -16.74 -16.75
N THR A 134 -4.84 -16.32 -18.02
CA THR A 134 -4.07 -16.90 -19.13
C THR A 134 -2.96 -15.97 -19.61
N ILE A 135 -2.88 -14.75 -19.08
CA ILE A 135 -1.92 -13.73 -19.47
C ILE A 135 -0.53 -14.08 -18.93
N GLU A 136 0.43 -14.30 -19.84
CA GLU A 136 1.83 -14.47 -19.45
C GLU A 136 2.46 -13.11 -19.11
N PRO A 137 3.07 -12.94 -17.91
CA PRO A 137 3.77 -11.72 -17.56
C PRO A 137 4.93 -11.46 -18.52
N ARG A 138 5.02 -10.24 -19.07
CA ARG A 138 6.15 -9.82 -19.90
C ARG A 138 7.09 -8.94 -19.07
N GLU A 139 8.36 -9.33 -18.97
CA GLU A 139 9.41 -8.42 -18.54
C GLU A 139 9.81 -7.53 -19.75
N ILE A 140 9.28 -6.30 -19.81
CA ILE A 140 9.52 -5.38 -20.93
C ILE A 140 10.74 -4.48 -20.63
N THR A 141 11.18 -4.38 -19.40
CA THR A 141 12.31 -3.51 -19.03
C THR A 141 13.63 -4.21 -19.32
N PRO A 142 14.40 -3.78 -20.36
CA PRO A 142 15.75 -4.27 -20.55
C PRO A 142 16.58 -3.88 -19.32
N ARG A 143 17.13 -4.87 -18.63
CA ARG A 143 18.06 -4.65 -17.53
C ARG A 143 19.36 -4.10 -18.12
N ILE A 144 19.56 -2.79 -18.08
CA ILE A 144 20.84 -2.18 -18.44
C ILE A 144 21.80 -2.48 -17.31
N VAL A 145 22.69 -3.45 -17.50
CA VAL A 145 23.87 -3.64 -16.65
C VAL A 145 24.85 -2.53 -17.03
N ARG A 146 25.02 -1.54 -16.16
CA ARG A 146 26.10 -0.54 -16.31
C ARG A 146 27.39 -1.26 -16.01
N GLU A 147 28.22 -1.45 -17.02
CA GLU A 147 29.60 -1.89 -16.84
C GLU A 147 30.34 -0.77 -16.07
N GLU A 148 31.16 -1.17 -15.08
CA GLU A 148 31.87 -0.24 -14.18
C GLU A 148 32.90 0.67 -14.87
N GLN A 149 33.09 0.55 -16.19
CA GLN A 149 34.08 1.28 -16.98
C GLN A 149 33.48 2.13 -18.10
N TYR A 150 32.34 2.79 -17.86
CA TYR A 150 31.88 3.79 -18.82
C TYR A 150 32.58 5.14 -18.54
N GLY A 151 33.68 5.41 -19.27
CA GLY A 151 34.36 6.70 -19.24
C GLY A 151 35.82 6.63 -18.74
N GLY A 152 36.57 5.60 -19.10
CA GLY A 152 38.03 5.58 -19.00
C GLY A 152 38.68 6.34 -20.15
#